data_2837dd4b4e75400cdf6d93a25a03a8ab
#
_entry.id   2837dd4b4e75400cdf6d93a25a03a8ab
#
_cell.length_a   1.000
_cell.length_b   1.000
_cell.length_c   1.000
_cell.angle_alpha   90.00
_cell.angle_beta   90.00
_cell.angle_gamma   90.00
#
_symmetry.space_group_name_H-M   'P 1'
#
loop_
_entity.id
_entity.type
_entity.pdbx_description
1 polymer ?
#
loop_
_entity_poly.entity_id
_entity_poly.type
_entity_poly.pdbx_seq_one_letter_code
_entity_poly.pdbx_strand_id
1 'polypeptide(L)'
;MIWNRVFTAILFLWSGLFAFLWSHGALAASYAEGQTIRFPNVISAEQLAELAGQKIEAQLTALGETRRHEVHLQRRPGTIRLPAGEVTAVVTFPRGVPYGREFPVLCAVYVDGVLQRRVSCYYQVTVYDRVLVAMTDIRMDEAITPANAHVEESSVDTLPETTVTDFSRLAGRVAGRYIRKGMVITPPLLAMPRVVSAGSPVELVAESGGITIRAEGVALEAGRIGYVIRVRNASSGKLMRGRVIDEKTVQIIA
;
A
#
# COMPACT_ATOMS: atom_id res chain seq x y z
N MET A 1 -68.83 3.10 -22.06
CA MET A 1 -68.84 1.65 -22.16
C MET A 1 -67.70 1.20 -21.25
N ILE A 2 -67.96 1.06 -19.92
CA ILE A 2 -68.30 -0.23 -19.26
C ILE A 2 -67.10 -1.15 -19.30
N TRP A 3 -66.37 -1.42 -18.22
CA TRP A 3 -66.60 -2.01 -16.89
C TRP A 3 -65.25 -2.00 -16.14
N ASN A 4 -65.05 -1.39 -14.97
CA ASN A 4 -65.44 -1.73 -13.60
C ASN A 4 -65.18 -3.18 -13.19
N ARG A 5 -64.18 -3.34 -12.30
CA ARG A 5 -64.13 -4.28 -11.13
C ARG A 5 -62.90 -3.93 -10.32
N VAL A 6 -63.04 -3.14 -9.27
CA VAL A 6 -63.24 -3.46 -7.87
C VAL A 6 -62.61 -4.82 -7.48
N PHE A 7 -61.50 -4.79 -6.80
CA PHE A 7 -61.14 -5.80 -5.85
C PHE A 7 -60.66 -5.12 -4.54
N THR A 8 -61.40 -5.49 -3.58
CA THR A 8 -61.59 -5.09 -2.21
C THR A 8 -60.29 -5.09 -1.43
N ALA A 9 -60.18 -4.05 -0.59
CA ALA A 9 -59.22 -3.87 0.51
C ALA A 9 -59.21 -5.07 1.47
N ILE A 10 -58.05 -5.47 1.91
CA ILE A 10 -57.85 -6.04 3.24
C ILE A 10 -56.78 -5.18 3.92
N LEU A 11 -57.29 -4.29 4.77
CA LEU A 11 -56.54 -3.62 5.82
C LEU A 11 -56.08 -4.69 6.81
N PHE A 12 -54.81 -5.03 6.83
CA PHE A 12 -54.20 -5.55 8.03
C PHE A 12 -53.34 -4.44 8.66
N LEU A 13 -53.96 -3.77 9.62
CA LEU A 13 -53.28 -3.04 10.66
C LEU A 13 -52.39 -4.03 11.42
N TRP A 14 -51.11 -4.00 11.12
CA TRP A 14 -50.13 -4.51 12.03
C TRP A 14 -49.24 -3.33 12.46
N SER A 15 -49.62 -2.83 13.66
CA SER A 15 -48.77 -2.02 14.50
C SER A 15 -47.53 -2.85 14.88
N GLY A 16 -46.58 -2.94 13.99
CA GLY A 16 -45.26 -3.48 14.24
C GLY A 16 -44.33 -2.33 14.61
N LEU A 17 -44.10 -2.22 15.89
CA LEU A 17 -43.04 -1.46 16.50
C LEU A 17 -41.75 -1.70 15.72
N PHE A 18 -41.39 -0.79 14.85
CA PHE A 18 -40.05 -0.75 14.25
C PHE A 18 -39.12 -0.28 15.38
N ALA A 19 -38.73 -1.23 16.22
CA ALA A 19 -37.50 -1.10 16.96
C ALA A 19 -36.38 -1.01 15.95
N PHE A 20 -35.93 0.20 15.71
CA PHE A 20 -34.63 0.48 15.09
C PHE A 20 -33.57 -0.08 16.05
N LEU A 21 -33.38 -1.40 15.97
CA LEU A 21 -32.14 -2.00 16.39
C LEU A 21 -31.07 -1.42 15.47
N TRP A 22 -30.48 -0.35 15.91
CA TRP A 22 -29.12 -0.04 15.54
C TRP A 22 -28.28 -1.27 15.92
N SER A 23 -28.28 -2.24 15.04
CA SER A 23 -27.17 -3.15 14.98
C SER A 23 -25.96 -2.29 14.69
N HIS A 24 -25.33 -1.79 15.75
CA HIS A 24 -23.91 -1.62 15.71
C HIS A 24 -23.39 -3.01 15.32
N GLY A 25 -23.27 -3.21 14.02
CA GLY A 25 -22.40 -4.21 13.46
C GLY A 25 -21.03 -3.85 13.98
N ALA A 26 -20.80 -4.18 15.25
CA ALA A 26 -19.47 -4.54 15.63
C ALA A 26 -19.08 -5.53 14.54
N LEU A 27 -18.17 -5.10 13.67
CA LEU A 27 -17.20 -5.98 13.06
C LEU A 27 -16.46 -6.62 14.24
N ALA A 28 -17.16 -7.51 14.94
CA ALA A 28 -16.55 -8.62 15.60
C ALA A 28 -15.96 -9.40 14.42
N ALA A 29 -14.75 -8.98 14.03
CA ALA A 29 -13.87 -9.87 13.35
C ALA A 29 -14.08 -11.21 14.07
N SER A 30 -14.46 -12.23 13.33
CA SER A 30 -14.63 -13.57 13.85
C SER A 30 -13.26 -13.97 14.40
N TYR A 31 -13.05 -13.60 15.65
CA TYR A 31 -11.85 -13.96 16.36
C TYR A 31 -11.94 -15.43 16.57
N ALA A 32 -11.08 -16.07 15.81
CA ALA A 32 -10.71 -17.45 15.81
C ALA A 32 -11.18 -18.19 17.04
N GLU A 33 -11.85 -19.30 16.80
CA GLU A 33 -12.09 -20.36 17.74
C GLU A 33 -10.97 -20.42 18.76
N GLY A 34 -11.30 -20.16 20.02
CA GLY A 34 -10.34 -20.23 21.10
C GLY A 34 -9.75 -21.61 21.13
N GLN A 35 -8.45 -21.73 20.88
CA GLN A 35 -7.73 -22.99 21.00
C GLN A 35 -7.77 -23.41 22.46
N THR A 36 -8.50 -24.46 22.76
CA THR A 36 -8.53 -25.04 24.11
C THR A 36 -7.20 -25.73 24.37
N ILE A 37 -6.42 -25.16 25.26
CA ILE A 37 -5.10 -25.70 25.63
C ILE A 37 -5.23 -26.25 27.05
N ARG A 38 -4.99 -27.55 27.23
CA ARG A 38 -4.92 -28.19 28.55
C ARG A 38 -3.52 -28.03 29.10
N PHE A 39 -3.33 -27.14 30.04
CA PHE A 39 -2.07 -26.99 30.77
C PHE A 39 -2.25 -27.40 32.22
N PRO A 40 -1.24 -28.05 32.85
CA PRO A 40 -1.20 -28.12 34.30
C PRO A 40 -1.04 -26.67 34.82
N ASN A 41 -1.68 -26.27 35.84
CA ASN A 41 -1.74 -25.02 36.59
C ASN A 41 -0.69 -23.90 36.28
N VAL A 42 0.16 -24.06 35.27
CA VAL A 42 1.19 -23.07 34.88
C VAL A 42 1.28 -23.02 33.35
N ILE A 43 1.16 -21.82 32.80
CA ILE A 43 1.51 -21.55 31.41
C ILE A 43 2.88 -20.87 31.39
N SER A 44 3.83 -21.47 30.70
CA SER A 44 5.17 -20.87 30.57
C SER A 44 5.17 -19.68 29.64
N ALA A 45 6.19 -18.84 29.77
CA ALA A 45 6.41 -17.73 28.84
C ALA A 45 6.60 -18.21 27.41
N GLU A 46 7.25 -19.35 27.21
CA GLU A 46 7.51 -19.96 25.92
C GLU A 46 6.22 -20.43 25.24
N GLN A 47 5.34 -21.10 25.98
CA GLN A 47 4.04 -21.56 25.45
C GLN A 47 3.17 -20.41 24.97
N LEU A 48 3.12 -19.31 25.73
CA LEU A 48 2.38 -18.10 25.33
C LEU A 48 3.01 -17.43 24.10
N ALA A 49 4.34 -17.38 24.07
CA ALA A 49 5.04 -16.82 22.92
C ALA A 49 4.82 -17.69 21.67
N GLU A 50 4.94 -19.00 21.78
CA GLU A 50 4.70 -19.92 20.66
C GLU A 50 3.27 -19.78 20.11
N LEU A 51 2.26 -19.75 20.98
CA LEU A 51 0.86 -19.54 20.59
C LEU A 51 0.68 -18.20 19.88
N ALA A 52 1.29 -17.14 20.38
CA ALA A 52 1.23 -15.82 19.77
C ALA A 52 1.92 -15.81 18.39
N GLY A 53 3.08 -16.46 18.27
CA GLY A 53 3.79 -16.61 16.99
C GLY A 53 2.96 -17.35 15.94
N GLN A 54 2.38 -18.50 16.32
CA GLN A 54 1.50 -19.26 15.42
C GLN A 54 0.30 -18.44 14.93
N LYS A 55 -0.27 -17.59 15.81
CA LYS A 55 -1.37 -16.71 15.44
C LYS A 55 -0.93 -15.57 14.52
N ILE A 56 0.31 -15.07 14.66
CA ILE A 56 0.88 -14.09 13.71
C ILE A 56 0.99 -14.73 12.33
N GLU A 57 1.56 -15.93 12.23
CA GLU A 57 1.70 -16.66 10.96
C GLU A 57 0.33 -16.92 10.29
N ALA A 58 -0.65 -17.36 11.07
CA ALA A 58 -2.02 -17.53 10.57
C ALA A 58 -2.63 -16.22 10.06
N GLN A 59 -2.36 -15.10 10.74
CA GLN A 59 -2.84 -13.79 10.33
C GLN A 59 -2.15 -13.30 9.05
N LEU A 60 -0.84 -13.50 8.92
CA LEU A 60 -0.10 -13.17 7.70
C LEU A 60 -0.63 -13.97 6.50
N THR A 61 -0.86 -15.25 6.69
CA THR A 61 -1.47 -16.12 5.67
C THR A 61 -2.87 -15.64 5.28
N ALA A 62 -3.70 -15.27 6.26
CA ALA A 62 -5.05 -14.76 6.02
C ALA A 62 -5.05 -13.40 5.28
N LEU A 63 -4.01 -12.58 5.46
CA LEU A 63 -3.80 -11.34 4.73
C LEU A 63 -3.21 -11.55 3.32
N GLY A 64 -2.93 -12.79 2.94
CA GLY A 64 -2.35 -13.12 1.63
C GLY A 64 -0.85 -12.84 1.53
N GLU A 65 -0.13 -12.73 2.65
CA GLU A 65 1.32 -12.55 2.62
C GLU A 65 2.00 -13.84 2.11
N THR A 66 2.70 -13.73 0.99
CA THR A 66 3.38 -14.86 0.34
C THR A 66 4.90 -14.67 0.27
N ARG A 67 5.39 -13.50 0.67
CA ARG A 67 6.82 -13.19 0.64
C ARG A 67 7.52 -13.90 1.81
N ARG A 68 8.82 -14.12 1.66
CA ARG A 68 9.65 -14.60 2.77
C ARG A 68 9.55 -13.61 3.93
N HIS A 69 9.28 -14.12 5.13
CA HIS A 69 9.20 -13.29 6.32
C HIS A 69 9.76 -14.04 7.53
N GLU A 70 10.09 -13.29 8.56
CA GLU A 70 10.61 -13.76 9.82
C GLU A 70 9.84 -13.09 10.96
N VAL A 71 9.37 -13.91 11.89
CA VAL A 71 8.62 -13.46 13.07
C VAL A 71 9.54 -13.55 14.28
N HIS A 72 9.98 -12.40 14.78
CA HIS A 72 10.93 -12.31 15.89
C HIS A 72 10.22 -11.89 17.18
N LEU A 73 10.36 -12.72 18.21
CA LEU A 73 9.95 -12.37 19.56
C LEU A 73 10.95 -11.36 20.16
N GLN A 74 10.51 -10.16 20.45
CA GLN A 74 11.32 -9.11 21.02
C GLN A 74 11.31 -9.12 22.55
N ARG A 75 10.10 -9.27 23.14
CA ARG A 75 9.92 -9.34 24.58
C ARG A 75 8.97 -10.45 24.96
N ARG A 76 9.42 -11.34 25.86
CA ARG A 76 8.66 -12.45 26.38
C ARG A 76 7.66 -12.00 27.45
N PRO A 77 6.50 -12.64 27.55
CA PRO A 77 5.62 -12.46 28.68
C PRO A 77 6.19 -13.13 29.92
N GLY A 78 5.63 -12.84 31.11
CA GLY A 78 5.93 -13.61 32.31
C GLY A 78 5.20 -14.95 32.31
N THR A 79 5.74 -15.92 33.06
CA THR A 79 5.04 -17.17 33.36
C THR A 79 3.77 -16.90 34.16
N ILE A 80 2.66 -17.56 33.81
CA ILE A 80 1.37 -17.37 34.47
C ILE A 80 1.05 -18.62 35.28
N ARG A 81 0.70 -18.43 36.56
CA ARG A 81 0.13 -19.47 37.41
C ARG A 81 -1.39 -19.32 37.41
N LEU A 82 -2.09 -20.44 37.21
CA LEU A 82 -3.54 -20.48 37.04
C LEU A 82 -4.17 -21.44 38.03
N PRO A 83 -5.43 -21.23 38.43
CA PRO A 83 -6.21 -22.21 39.16
C PRO A 83 -6.41 -23.51 38.33
N ALA A 84 -6.85 -24.54 38.96
CA ALA A 84 -7.27 -25.77 38.27
C ALA A 84 -8.48 -25.46 37.39
N GLY A 85 -8.56 -26.11 36.21
CA GLY A 85 -9.66 -25.97 35.28
C GLY A 85 -9.20 -26.07 33.82
N GLU A 86 -10.14 -25.90 32.89
CA GLU A 86 -9.86 -25.89 31.48
C GLU A 86 -9.32 -24.49 31.07
N VAL A 87 -8.13 -24.48 30.49
CA VAL A 87 -7.44 -23.24 30.12
C VAL A 87 -7.66 -22.93 28.66
N THR A 88 -8.13 -21.72 28.37
CA THR A 88 -8.27 -21.20 27.00
C THR A 88 -7.48 -19.90 26.88
N ALA A 89 -6.78 -19.70 25.78
CA ALA A 89 -6.07 -18.47 25.49
C ALA A 89 -6.57 -17.84 24.18
N VAL A 90 -6.86 -16.56 24.25
CA VAL A 90 -7.30 -15.75 23.09
C VAL A 90 -6.22 -14.74 22.75
N VAL A 91 -5.72 -14.80 21.52
CA VAL A 91 -4.68 -13.90 21.01
C VAL A 91 -5.32 -12.85 20.12
N THR A 92 -4.98 -11.58 20.36
CA THR A 92 -5.48 -10.44 19.59
C THR A 92 -4.35 -9.50 19.17
N PHE A 93 -4.57 -8.81 18.06
CA PHE A 93 -3.64 -7.83 17.47
C PHE A 93 -4.29 -6.43 17.49
N PRO A 94 -4.18 -5.65 18.54
CA PRO A 94 -4.92 -4.38 18.69
C PRO A 94 -4.62 -3.34 17.60
N ARG A 95 -3.47 -3.47 16.96
CA ARG A 95 -2.99 -2.57 15.89
C ARG A 95 -2.67 -3.29 14.59
N GLY A 96 -3.24 -4.50 14.40
CA GLY A 96 -2.89 -5.38 13.30
C GLY A 96 -1.46 -5.92 13.44
N VAL A 97 -0.93 -6.46 12.33
CA VAL A 97 0.45 -6.97 12.23
C VAL A 97 1.24 -6.05 11.28
N PRO A 98 1.92 -5.02 11.81
CA PRO A 98 2.76 -4.14 10.99
C PRO A 98 4.09 -4.81 10.67
N TYR A 99 4.71 -4.43 9.55
CA TYR A 99 6.05 -4.87 9.17
C TYR A 99 7.12 -3.90 9.66
N GLY A 100 8.35 -4.40 9.87
CA GLY A 100 9.55 -3.62 10.16
C GLY A 100 9.60 -2.97 11.54
N ARG A 101 8.58 -3.10 12.37
CA ARG A 101 8.52 -2.47 13.71
C ARG A 101 7.95 -3.39 14.76
N GLU A 102 8.32 -3.15 16.01
CA GLU A 102 7.79 -3.86 17.17
C GLU A 102 6.30 -3.53 17.39
N PHE A 103 5.51 -4.55 17.72
CA PHE A 103 4.10 -4.41 18.06
C PHE A 103 3.66 -5.36 19.17
N PRO A 104 2.66 -4.99 20.00
CA PRO A 104 2.12 -5.83 21.05
C PRO A 104 1.13 -6.85 20.49
N VAL A 105 1.27 -8.07 20.97
CA VAL A 105 0.30 -9.17 20.82
C VAL A 105 -0.29 -9.42 22.18
N LEU A 106 -1.62 -9.26 22.31
CA LEU A 106 -2.31 -9.44 23.57
C LEU A 106 -2.82 -10.88 23.68
N CYS A 107 -2.44 -11.55 24.76
CA CYS A 107 -2.93 -12.87 25.13
C CYS A 107 -3.84 -12.75 26.35
N ALA A 108 -5.13 -13.01 26.19
CA ALA A 108 -6.09 -13.12 27.28
C ALA A 108 -6.26 -14.57 27.65
N VAL A 109 -5.99 -14.92 28.89
CA VAL A 109 -6.02 -16.30 29.40
C VAL A 109 -7.22 -16.49 30.32
N TYR A 110 -8.00 -17.49 30.04
CA TYR A 110 -9.22 -17.87 30.74
C TYR A 110 -9.07 -19.26 31.38
N VAL A 111 -9.74 -19.48 32.50
CA VAL A 111 -9.94 -20.78 33.10
C VAL A 111 -11.43 -20.97 33.31
N ASP A 112 -12.00 -22.06 32.81
CA ASP A 112 -13.43 -22.36 32.83
C ASP A 112 -14.28 -21.17 32.34
N GLY A 113 -13.80 -20.49 31.27
CA GLY A 113 -14.44 -19.31 30.68
C GLY A 113 -14.25 -17.99 31.45
N VAL A 114 -13.62 -18.00 32.63
CA VAL A 114 -13.35 -16.79 33.43
C VAL A 114 -11.97 -16.23 33.14
N LEU A 115 -11.91 -14.96 32.77
CA LEU A 115 -10.66 -14.27 32.49
C LEU A 115 -9.77 -14.25 33.75
N GLN A 116 -8.58 -14.82 33.66
CA GLN A 116 -7.59 -14.83 34.73
C GLN A 116 -6.53 -13.75 34.55
N ARG A 117 -6.00 -13.64 33.33
CA ARG A 117 -4.90 -12.69 33.04
C ARG A 117 -4.94 -12.20 31.59
N ARG A 118 -4.43 -10.97 31.41
CA ARG A 118 -3.99 -10.45 30.11
C ARG A 118 -2.51 -10.17 30.18
N VAL A 119 -1.76 -10.69 29.20
CA VAL A 119 -0.33 -10.48 29.04
C VAL A 119 -0.02 -10.02 27.62
N SER A 120 1.09 -9.31 27.47
CA SER A 120 1.57 -8.87 26.17
C SER A 120 2.87 -9.57 25.83
N CYS A 121 2.95 -10.13 24.64
CA CYS A 121 4.20 -10.45 23.95
C CYS A 121 4.49 -9.33 22.96
N TYR A 122 5.75 -9.10 22.67
CA TYR A 122 6.12 -8.10 21.67
C TYR A 122 6.86 -8.79 20.54
N TYR A 123 6.39 -8.56 19.34
CA TYR A 123 6.94 -9.16 18.13
C TYR A 123 7.35 -8.09 17.12
N GLN A 124 8.23 -8.49 16.23
CA GLN A 124 8.56 -7.77 15.02
C GLN A 124 8.47 -8.75 13.85
N VAL A 125 7.76 -8.38 12.82
CA VAL A 125 7.71 -9.13 11.55
C VAL A 125 8.59 -8.39 10.55
N THR A 126 9.62 -9.07 10.07
CA THR A 126 10.47 -8.60 8.97
C THR A 126 10.06 -9.34 7.72
N VAL A 127 9.66 -8.60 6.69
CA VAL A 127 9.32 -9.17 5.38
C VAL A 127 10.45 -8.89 4.42
N TYR A 128 10.76 -9.85 3.57
CA TYR A 128 11.78 -9.73 2.55
C TYR A 128 11.13 -9.75 1.17
N ASP A 129 11.56 -8.85 0.32
CA ASP A 129 11.09 -8.80 -1.07
C ASP A 129 12.26 -8.58 -2.02
N ARG A 130 12.05 -8.92 -3.27
CA ARG A 130 12.99 -8.55 -4.32
C ARG A 130 12.84 -7.06 -4.58
N VAL A 131 13.95 -6.35 -4.52
CA VAL A 131 14.00 -4.91 -4.74
C VAL A 131 15.11 -4.57 -5.71
N LEU A 132 14.90 -3.52 -6.47
CA LEU A 132 15.94 -2.97 -7.35
C LEU A 132 16.81 -2.02 -6.54
N VAL A 133 18.12 -2.27 -6.51
CA VAL A 133 19.12 -1.52 -5.74
C VAL A 133 20.17 -0.93 -6.67
N ALA A 134 20.55 0.32 -6.43
CA ALA A 134 21.59 1.01 -7.18
C ALA A 134 22.99 0.44 -6.85
N MET A 135 23.71 -0.05 -7.85
CA MET A 135 25.11 -0.53 -7.71
C MET A 135 26.12 0.61 -7.72
N THR A 136 25.77 1.71 -8.37
CA THR A 136 26.58 2.94 -8.46
C THR A 136 25.69 4.14 -8.17
N ASP A 137 26.29 5.30 -8.03
CA ASP A 137 25.53 6.56 -8.00
C ASP A 137 24.88 6.80 -9.36
N ILE A 138 23.57 7.09 -9.36
CA ILE A 138 22.76 7.34 -10.56
C ILE A 138 22.33 8.80 -10.55
N ARG A 139 22.66 9.53 -11.62
CA ARG A 139 22.33 10.95 -11.74
C ARG A 139 20.87 11.13 -12.16
N MET A 140 20.36 12.33 -11.91
CA MET A 140 19.03 12.72 -12.40
C MET A 140 19.01 12.61 -13.94
N ASP A 141 17.89 12.09 -14.46
CA ASP A 141 17.65 11.76 -15.87
C ASP A 141 18.48 10.61 -16.45
N GLU A 142 19.31 9.97 -15.66
CA GLU A 142 20.06 8.79 -16.07
C GLU A 142 19.15 7.55 -16.12
N ALA A 143 19.33 6.74 -17.17
CA ALA A 143 18.60 5.48 -17.30
C ALA A 143 19.06 4.45 -16.26
N ILE A 144 18.10 3.77 -15.66
CA ILE A 144 18.35 2.69 -14.72
C ILE A 144 18.43 1.38 -15.51
N THR A 145 19.59 0.75 -15.51
CA THR A 145 19.90 -0.42 -16.31
C THR A 145 20.65 -1.47 -15.49
N PRO A 146 20.81 -2.71 -15.99
CA PRO A 146 21.63 -3.72 -15.32
C PRO A 146 23.11 -3.32 -15.12
N ALA A 147 23.59 -2.26 -15.75
CA ALA A 147 24.94 -1.74 -15.55
C ALA A 147 25.09 -0.91 -14.26
N ASN A 148 24.02 -0.29 -13.78
CA ASN A 148 24.05 0.60 -12.61
C ASN A 148 23.08 0.20 -11.48
N ALA A 149 22.28 -0.86 -11.68
CA ALA A 149 21.38 -1.40 -10.67
C ALA A 149 21.26 -2.92 -10.79
N HIS A 150 20.90 -3.60 -9.72
CA HIS A 150 20.62 -5.04 -9.70
C HIS A 150 19.42 -5.33 -8.82
N VAL A 151 18.86 -6.52 -8.97
CA VAL A 151 17.78 -7.02 -8.11
C VAL A 151 18.41 -7.84 -6.99
N GLU A 152 18.09 -7.49 -5.75
CA GLU A 152 18.47 -8.28 -4.58
C GLU A 152 17.27 -8.50 -3.64
N GLU A 153 17.37 -9.45 -2.74
CA GLU A 153 16.41 -9.62 -1.66
C GLU A 153 16.81 -8.71 -0.51
N SER A 154 15.88 -7.88 -0.08
CA SER A 154 16.07 -6.95 1.03
C SER A 154 14.87 -6.92 1.96
N SER A 155 15.09 -6.59 3.23
CA SER A 155 14.00 -6.37 4.15
C SER A 155 13.23 -5.11 3.75
N VAL A 156 11.91 -5.23 3.70
CA VAL A 156 11.01 -4.14 3.36
C VAL A 156 9.98 -3.96 4.47
N ASP A 157 9.65 -2.72 4.78
CA ASP A 157 8.63 -2.33 5.75
C ASP A 157 7.39 -1.74 5.06
N THR A 158 7.39 -1.75 3.74
CA THR A 158 6.36 -1.18 2.87
C THR A 158 5.56 -2.27 2.15
N LEU A 159 4.36 -1.91 1.70
CA LEU A 159 3.49 -2.79 0.91
C LEU A 159 4.10 -3.09 -0.47
N PRO A 160 3.79 -4.26 -1.07
CA PRO A 160 4.35 -4.69 -2.37
C PRO A 160 4.18 -3.68 -3.50
N GLU A 161 3.06 -2.93 -3.49
CA GLU A 161 2.76 -1.97 -4.55
C GLU A 161 3.71 -0.76 -4.58
N THR A 162 4.47 -0.54 -3.53
CA THR A 162 5.37 0.61 -3.40
C THR A 162 6.83 0.28 -3.70
N THR A 163 7.16 -0.97 -4.05
CA THR A 163 8.51 -1.38 -4.37
C THR A 163 8.69 -1.66 -5.86
N VAL A 164 9.89 -1.36 -6.38
CA VAL A 164 10.29 -1.75 -7.73
C VAL A 164 11.04 -3.07 -7.63
N THR A 165 10.39 -4.16 -8.01
CA THR A 165 10.89 -5.52 -7.83
C THR A 165 11.77 -6.02 -8.98
N ASP A 166 11.70 -5.38 -10.13
CA ASP A 166 12.46 -5.73 -11.32
C ASP A 166 12.52 -4.56 -12.34
N PHE A 167 13.35 -4.70 -13.37
CA PHE A 167 13.53 -3.67 -14.40
C PHE A 167 12.29 -3.42 -15.25
N SER A 168 11.39 -4.38 -15.41
CA SER A 168 10.17 -4.21 -16.21
C SER A 168 9.23 -3.18 -15.58
N ARG A 169 9.25 -3.07 -14.24
CA ARG A 169 8.47 -2.08 -13.50
C ARG A 169 8.96 -0.64 -13.65
N LEU A 170 10.14 -0.43 -14.21
CA LEU A 170 10.61 0.92 -14.54
C LEU A 170 9.77 1.56 -15.66
N ALA A 171 9.22 0.75 -16.57
CA ALA A 171 8.33 1.20 -17.66
C ALA A 171 8.91 2.40 -18.44
N GLY A 172 10.19 2.36 -18.78
CA GLY A 172 10.90 3.43 -19.50
C GLY A 172 11.19 4.67 -18.66
N ARG A 173 10.98 4.63 -17.34
CA ARG A 173 11.33 5.73 -16.43
C ARG A 173 12.83 5.79 -16.20
N VAL A 174 13.30 6.98 -15.86
CA VAL A 174 14.69 7.30 -15.50
C VAL A 174 14.75 7.76 -14.05
N ALA A 175 15.94 7.95 -13.52
CA ALA A 175 16.14 8.55 -12.21
C ALA A 175 15.56 9.97 -12.20
N GLY A 176 14.54 10.22 -11.37
CA GLY A 176 13.90 11.53 -11.23
C GLY A 176 14.73 12.50 -10.37
N ARG A 177 15.68 11.97 -9.62
CA ARG A 177 16.65 12.68 -8.78
C ARG A 177 17.90 11.84 -8.60
N TYR A 178 18.89 12.38 -7.94
CA TYR A 178 20.11 11.64 -7.61
C TYR A 178 19.81 10.46 -6.68
N ILE A 179 20.28 9.26 -7.07
CA ILE A 179 20.14 8.01 -6.32
C ILE A 179 21.56 7.56 -5.96
N ARG A 180 21.82 7.38 -4.67
CA ARG A 180 23.13 6.94 -4.18
C ARG A 180 23.28 5.42 -4.35
N LYS A 181 24.50 4.97 -4.51
CA LYS A 181 24.87 3.56 -4.41
C LYS A 181 24.29 2.94 -3.13
N GLY A 182 23.71 1.73 -3.25
CA GLY A 182 23.08 0.99 -2.15
C GLY A 182 21.66 1.43 -1.81
N MET A 183 21.10 2.44 -2.48
CA MET A 183 19.70 2.82 -2.25
C MET A 183 18.75 1.89 -3.00
N VAL A 184 17.67 1.49 -2.31
CA VAL A 184 16.53 0.82 -2.94
C VAL A 184 15.80 1.82 -3.84
N ILE A 185 15.57 1.41 -5.09
CA ILE A 185 14.89 2.21 -6.09
C ILE A 185 13.38 2.05 -5.91
N THR A 186 12.73 3.16 -5.54
CA THR A 186 11.28 3.21 -5.29
C THR A 186 10.60 4.14 -6.29
N PRO A 187 9.28 3.98 -6.55
CA PRO A 187 8.55 4.81 -7.50
C PRO A 187 8.74 6.33 -7.35
N PRO A 188 8.82 6.91 -6.13
CA PRO A 188 9.09 8.34 -5.97
C PRO A 188 10.48 8.82 -6.45
N LEU A 189 11.41 7.90 -6.65
CA LEU A 189 12.74 8.20 -7.20
C LEU A 189 12.75 8.24 -8.73
N LEU A 190 11.65 7.81 -9.37
CA LEU A 190 11.54 7.65 -10.81
C LEU A 190 10.79 8.83 -11.45
N ALA A 191 11.14 9.13 -12.69
CA ALA A 191 10.43 10.10 -13.50
C ALA A 191 10.40 9.66 -14.97
N MET A 192 9.46 10.19 -15.75
CA MET A 192 9.49 10.03 -17.20
C MET A 192 10.74 10.71 -17.76
N PRO A 193 11.38 10.17 -18.81
CA PRO A 193 12.54 10.80 -19.43
C PRO A 193 12.20 12.18 -19.99
N ARG A 194 13.18 13.06 -20.07
CA ARG A 194 13.04 14.30 -20.82
C ARG A 194 13.10 13.99 -22.31
N VAL A 195 12.08 14.41 -23.03
CA VAL A 195 11.98 14.19 -24.48
C VAL A 195 12.29 15.43 -25.28
N VAL A 196 12.15 16.62 -24.68
CA VAL A 196 12.50 17.91 -25.30
C VAL A 196 13.67 18.52 -24.54
N SER A 197 14.70 18.94 -25.24
CA SER A 197 15.85 19.67 -24.66
C SER A 197 15.68 21.19 -24.80
N ALA A 198 16.26 21.93 -23.87
CA ALA A 198 16.30 23.40 -24.02
C ALA A 198 17.12 23.76 -25.28
N GLY A 199 16.61 24.67 -26.09
CA GLY A 199 17.18 25.08 -27.37
C GLY A 199 16.76 24.22 -28.57
N SER A 200 16.08 23.07 -28.37
CA SER A 200 15.65 22.25 -29.50
C SER A 200 14.46 22.87 -30.26
N PRO A 201 14.42 22.69 -31.60
CA PRO A 201 13.25 23.07 -32.38
C PRO A 201 12.06 22.17 -32.04
N VAL A 202 10.88 22.79 -31.99
CA VAL A 202 9.60 22.10 -31.69
C VAL A 202 8.49 22.68 -32.57
N GLU A 203 7.51 21.85 -32.90
CA GLU A 203 6.27 22.28 -33.50
C GLU A 203 5.32 22.77 -32.41
N LEU A 204 4.86 24.01 -32.53
CA LEU A 204 3.85 24.59 -31.64
C LEU A 204 2.48 24.36 -32.23
N VAL A 205 1.62 23.68 -31.48
CA VAL A 205 0.24 23.38 -31.90
C VAL A 205 -0.73 24.10 -30.98
N ALA A 206 -1.61 24.91 -31.58
CA ALA A 206 -2.70 25.57 -30.87
C ALA A 206 -4.05 25.12 -31.45
N GLU A 207 -5.00 24.79 -30.60
CA GLU A 207 -6.35 24.42 -30.99
C GLU A 207 -7.36 25.43 -30.41
N SER A 208 -8.20 25.97 -31.26
CA SER A 208 -9.28 26.87 -30.85
C SER A 208 -10.46 26.76 -31.81
N GLY A 209 -11.66 26.52 -31.28
CA GLY A 209 -12.89 26.48 -32.07
C GLY A 209 -12.90 25.48 -33.25
N GLY A 210 -12.19 24.36 -33.11
CA GLY A 210 -12.06 23.34 -34.18
C GLY A 210 -10.98 23.65 -35.22
N ILE A 211 -10.23 24.75 -35.06
CA ILE A 211 -9.11 25.11 -35.93
C ILE A 211 -7.82 24.74 -35.22
N THR A 212 -6.97 23.99 -35.93
CA THR A 212 -5.62 23.68 -35.48
C THR A 212 -4.60 24.56 -36.21
N ILE A 213 -3.82 25.31 -35.44
CA ILE A 213 -2.74 26.14 -35.94
C ILE A 213 -1.41 25.49 -35.59
N ARG A 214 -0.50 25.41 -36.55
CA ARG A 214 0.85 24.88 -36.37
C ARG A 214 1.88 25.96 -36.69
N ALA A 215 2.93 26.06 -35.92
CA ALA A 215 4.03 26.98 -36.12
C ALA A 215 5.34 26.38 -35.60
N GLU A 216 6.45 26.82 -36.18
CA GLU A 216 7.76 26.46 -35.65
C GLU A 216 8.08 27.30 -34.40
N GLY A 217 8.77 26.65 -33.47
CA GLY A 217 9.23 27.26 -32.23
C GLY A 217 10.51 26.65 -31.70
N VAL A 218 10.99 27.23 -30.62
CA VAL A 218 12.17 26.76 -29.91
C VAL A 218 11.78 26.55 -28.43
N ALA A 219 12.07 25.38 -27.87
CA ALA A 219 11.91 25.11 -26.46
C ALA A 219 12.94 25.93 -25.67
N LEU A 220 12.52 26.66 -24.66
CA LEU A 220 13.42 27.40 -23.78
C LEU A 220 13.81 26.61 -22.53
N GLU A 221 13.07 25.54 -22.28
CA GLU A 221 13.27 24.65 -21.13
C GLU A 221 13.21 23.19 -21.61
N ALA A 222 13.94 22.33 -20.93
CA ALA A 222 13.81 20.88 -21.14
C ALA A 222 12.45 20.40 -20.60
N GLY A 223 11.79 19.49 -21.34
CA GLY A 223 10.45 19.00 -21.02
C GLY A 223 10.29 17.49 -21.03
N ARG A 224 9.38 17.03 -20.20
CA ARG A 224 8.86 15.65 -20.16
C ARG A 224 7.45 15.65 -20.77
N ILE A 225 7.01 14.55 -21.33
CA ILE A 225 5.64 14.43 -21.85
C ILE A 225 4.64 14.81 -20.73
N GLY A 226 3.66 15.63 -21.08
CA GLY A 226 2.62 16.15 -20.20
C GLY A 226 3.01 17.39 -19.38
N TYR A 227 4.28 17.75 -19.30
CA TYR A 227 4.76 18.93 -18.56
C TYR A 227 4.64 20.21 -19.39
N VAL A 228 4.45 21.30 -18.70
CA VAL A 228 4.35 22.64 -19.31
C VAL A 228 5.73 23.28 -19.30
N ILE A 229 6.19 23.70 -20.48
CA ILE A 229 7.48 24.39 -20.68
C ILE A 229 7.27 25.75 -21.34
N ARG A 230 8.27 26.61 -21.23
CA ARG A 230 8.32 27.86 -21.99
C ARG A 230 8.88 27.58 -23.38
N VAL A 231 8.24 28.16 -24.39
CA VAL A 231 8.63 28.07 -25.80
C VAL A 231 8.62 29.46 -26.43
N ARG A 232 9.40 29.63 -27.47
CA ARG A 232 9.42 30.85 -28.26
C ARG A 232 9.02 30.53 -29.70
N ASN A 233 8.04 31.22 -30.23
CA ASN A 233 7.67 31.11 -31.63
C ASN A 233 8.81 31.64 -32.51
N ALA A 234 9.24 30.85 -33.48
CA ALA A 234 10.41 31.19 -34.32
C ALA A 234 10.17 32.43 -35.21
N SER A 235 8.97 32.59 -35.71
CA SER A 235 8.62 33.71 -36.63
C SER A 235 8.34 35.01 -35.91
N SER A 236 7.53 34.98 -34.83
CA SER A 236 7.11 36.21 -34.13
C SER A 236 7.99 36.57 -32.92
N GLY A 237 8.85 35.65 -32.47
CA GLY A 237 9.67 35.83 -31.26
C GLY A 237 8.86 35.77 -29.95
N LYS A 238 7.53 35.59 -30.01
CA LYS A 238 6.64 35.62 -28.84
C LYS A 238 6.95 34.44 -27.91
N LEU A 239 7.03 34.76 -26.62
CA LEU A 239 7.13 33.75 -25.54
C LEU A 239 5.76 33.22 -25.19
N MET A 240 5.66 31.87 -25.09
CA MET A 240 4.42 31.19 -24.78
C MET A 240 4.70 30.00 -23.82
N ARG A 241 3.64 29.50 -23.25
CA ARG A 241 3.69 28.24 -22.45
C ARG A 241 2.94 27.17 -23.21
N GLY A 242 3.50 25.97 -23.22
CA GLY A 242 2.85 24.83 -23.88
C GLY A 242 3.17 23.53 -23.18
N ARG A 243 2.27 22.58 -23.34
CA ARG A 243 2.40 21.21 -22.83
C ARG A 243 3.14 20.36 -23.85
N VAL A 244 4.17 19.68 -23.42
CA VAL A 244 4.90 18.70 -24.24
C VAL A 244 4.00 17.51 -24.53
N ILE A 245 3.75 17.26 -25.80
CA ILE A 245 2.97 16.10 -26.29
C ILE A 245 3.90 14.94 -26.64
N ASP A 246 4.97 15.24 -27.37
CA ASP A 246 6.01 14.28 -27.77
C ASP A 246 7.38 15.00 -27.91
N GLU A 247 8.36 14.32 -28.50
CA GLU A 247 9.73 14.81 -28.66
C GLU A 247 9.85 16.09 -29.51
N LYS A 248 8.86 16.36 -30.35
CA LYS A 248 8.87 17.46 -31.31
C LYS A 248 7.67 18.40 -31.18
N THR A 249 6.62 17.99 -30.48
CA THR A 249 5.32 18.70 -30.45
C THR A 249 5.03 19.30 -29.07
N VAL A 250 4.70 20.58 -29.05
CA VAL A 250 4.27 21.30 -27.86
C VAL A 250 2.92 21.97 -28.12
N GLN A 251 1.90 21.54 -27.39
CA GLN A 251 0.56 22.13 -27.45
C GLN A 251 0.52 23.41 -26.62
N ILE A 252 0.18 24.52 -27.26
CA ILE A 252 0.10 25.82 -26.59
C ILE A 252 -1.10 25.87 -25.65
N ILE A 253 -0.86 26.40 -24.46
CA ILE A 253 -1.88 26.63 -23.45
C ILE A 253 -2.25 28.11 -23.50
N ALA A 254 -3.54 28.37 -23.74
CA ALA A 254 -4.09 29.74 -23.76
C ALA A 254 -4.13 30.37 -22.36
#